data_072f5124dc847c3822afc2a32b929cd7
#
_entry.id   072f5124dc847c3822afc2a32b929cd7
#
_cell.length_a   1.000
_cell.length_b   1.000
_cell.length_c   1.000
_cell.angle_alpha   90.00
_cell.angle_beta   90.00
_cell.angle_gamma   90.00
#
_symmetry.space_group_name_H-M   'P 1'
#
loop_
_entity.id
_entity.type
_entity.pdbx_description
1 polymer ?
#
loop_
_entity_poly.entity_id
_entity_poly.type
_entity_poly.pdbx_seq_one_letter_code
_entity_poly.pdbx_strand_id
1 'polypeptide(L)'
;MLLTEAIKNCTSTIKKRRATIESKQHAETYAKALEQLIQTTGSIQSTIDCAVVMKEKGIVSTPLIDVLTRNELLACINDCGNGVSEMQLTLETVKLLKSKGDAIATQIKIVWRDEAEKYSDGPKGYLSMIGGLSDDSNRAKHLTDSITQTVAGNPSIKAINSLISYVAEAKQIIDQFSLSPEIEDFLKRVSSQRATVLDLTPNIMAWLKEKALSQKLKIKF
;
A
#
# COMPACT_ATOMS: atom_id res chain seq x y z
N MET A 1 68.77 25.05 -22.81
CA MET A 1 67.51 24.86 -23.57
C MET A 1 66.80 23.55 -23.29
N LEU A 2 67.44 22.40 -23.28
CA LEU A 2 66.82 21.09 -23.09
C LEU A 2 66.03 20.89 -21.81
N LEU A 3 66.46 21.44 -20.66
CA LEU A 3 65.78 21.24 -19.38
C LEU A 3 64.41 21.97 -19.28
N THR A 4 64.36 23.20 -19.80
CA THR A 4 63.14 24.02 -19.80
C THR A 4 62.08 23.43 -20.74
N GLU A 5 62.48 22.83 -21.81
CA GLU A 5 61.57 22.15 -22.76
C GLU A 5 61.07 20.83 -22.23
N ALA A 6 61.90 20.06 -21.53
CA ALA A 6 61.49 18.85 -20.81
C ALA A 6 60.45 19.16 -19.69
N ILE A 7 60.63 20.22 -18.94
CA ILE A 7 59.68 20.66 -17.91
C ILE A 7 58.36 21.09 -18.53
N LYS A 8 58.35 21.85 -19.62
CA LYS A 8 57.12 22.24 -20.32
C LYS A 8 56.34 21.01 -20.84
N ASN A 9 57.06 20.06 -21.44
CA ASN A 9 56.44 18.83 -21.94
C ASN A 9 55.86 17.97 -20.83
N CYS A 10 56.55 17.82 -19.72
CA CYS A 10 56.07 17.12 -18.53
C CYS A 10 54.80 17.79 -17.97
N THR A 11 54.81 19.11 -17.80
CA THR A 11 53.68 19.91 -17.31
C THR A 11 52.47 19.77 -18.26
N SER A 12 52.66 19.80 -19.56
CA SER A 12 51.60 19.58 -20.55
C SER A 12 51.00 18.18 -20.46
N THR A 13 51.84 17.16 -20.29
CA THR A 13 51.41 15.77 -20.15
C THR A 13 50.61 15.56 -18.83
N ILE A 14 51.04 16.15 -17.73
CA ILE A 14 50.32 16.10 -16.47
C ILE A 14 48.93 16.75 -16.59
N LYS A 15 48.84 17.94 -17.20
CA LYS A 15 47.54 18.62 -17.46
C LYS A 15 46.60 17.77 -18.28
N LYS A 16 47.06 17.14 -19.38
CA LYS A 16 46.26 16.27 -20.22
C LYS A 16 45.76 15.04 -19.46
N ARG A 17 46.61 14.37 -18.69
CA ARG A 17 46.21 13.20 -17.87
C ARG A 17 45.20 13.58 -16.82
N ARG A 18 45.36 14.74 -16.17
CA ARG A 18 44.45 15.25 -15.15
C ARG A 18 43.04 15.49 -15.76
N ALA A 19 42.95 16.16 -16.90
CA ALA A 19 41.72 16.39 -17.61
C ALA A 19 41.03 15.06 -18.02
N THR A 20 41.81 14.05 -18.43
CA THR A 20 41.30 12.71 -18.79
C THR A 20 40.76 11.98 -17.55
N ILE A 21 41.41 12.09 -16.38
CA ILE A 21 40.97 11.48 -15.13
C ILE A 21 39.66 12.15 -14.66
N GLU A 22 39.63 13.49 -14.67
CA GLU A 22 38.43 14.26 -14.31
C GLU A 22 37.24 13.92 -15.20
N SER A 23 37.43 13.78 -16.51
CA SER A 23 36.41 13.36 -17.47
C SER A 23 35.88 11.94 -17.21
N LYS A 24 36.76 10.99 -16.85
CA LYS A 24 36.34 9.63 -16.48
C LYS A 24 35.55 9.60 -15.18
N GLN A 25 35.99 10.31 -14.15
CA GLN A 25 35.28 10.40 -12.88
C GLN A 25 33.91 11.04 -13.04
N HIS A 26 33.80 12.08 -13.88
CA HIS A 26 32.52 12.69 -14.20
C HIS A 26 31.59 11.70 -14.91
N ALA A 27 32.08 10.95 -15.89
CA ALA A 27 31.31 9.94 -16.62
C ALA A 27 30.80 8.82 -15.67
N GLU A 28 31.65 8.34 -14.76
CA GLU A 28 31.26 7.32 -13.76
C GLU A 28 30.21 7.86 -12.77
N THR A 29 30.35 9.10 -12.31
CA THR A 29 29.37 9.72 -11.41
C THR A 29 28.04 9.94 -12.08
N TYR A 30 28.05 10.38 -13.33
CA TYR A 30 26.86 10.56 -14.15
C TYR A 30 26.15 9.22 -14.41
N ALA A 31 26.88 8.15 -14.76
CA ALA A 31 26.32 6.82 -14.95
C ALA A 31 25.61 6.30 -13.67
N LYS A 32 26.23 6.49 -12.50
CA LYS A 32 25.60 6.15 -11.21
C LYS A 32 24.33 6.97 -10.95
N ALA A 33 24.34 8.26 -11.29
CA ALA A 33 23.16 9.11 -11.13
C ALA A 33 22.01 8.65 -12.03
N LEU A 34 22.30 8.27 -13.28
CA LEU A 34 21.30 7.71 -14.21
C LEU A 34 20.70 6.40 -13.69
N GLU A 35 21.52 5.49 -13.20
CA GLU A 35 21.04 4.22 -12.65
C GLU A 35 20.11 4.46 -11.45
N GLN A 36 20.49 5.34 -10.54
CA GLN A 36 19.64 5.71 -9.41
C GLN A 36 18.36 6.43 -9.84
N LEU A 37 18.41 7.25 -10.88
CA LEU A 37 17.23 7.90 -11.43
C LEU A 37 16.22 6.88 -11.96
N ILE A 38 16.68 5.89 -12.72
CA ILE A 38 15.82 4.81 -13.24
C ILE A 38 15.14 4.05 -12.10
N GLN A 39 15.89 3.68 -11.06
CA GLN A 39 15.32 2.99 -9.90
C GLN A 39 14.30 3.88 -9.15
N THR A 40 14.64 5.14 -8.96
CA THR A 40 13.79 6.11 -8.25
C THR A 40 12.49 6.38 -8.99
N THR A 41 12.55 6.62 -10.29
CA THR A 41 11.36 6.84 -11.13
C THR A 41 10.46 5.61 -11.18
N GLY A 42 11.02 4.40 -11.28
CA GLY A 42 10.26 3.15 -11.22
C GLY A 42 9.52 2.98 -9.88
N SER A 43 10.16 3.31 -8.76
CA SER A 43 9.54 3.27 -7.43
C SER A 43 8.40 4.29 -7.30
N ILE A 44 8.61 5.52 -7.76
CA ILE A 44 7.59 6.58 -7.76
C ILE A 44 6.41 6.17 -8.63
N GLN A 45 6.65 5.65 -9.83
CA GLN A 45 5.60 5.18 -10.74
C GLN A 45 4.74 4.11 -10.07
N SER A 46 5.38 3.08 -9.49
CA SER A 46 4.67 2.02 -8.77
C SER A 46 3.80 2.55 -7.62
N THR A 47 4.29 3.58 -6.91
CA THR A 47 3.56 4.23 -5.83
C THR A 47 2.33 4.99 -6.34
N ILE A 48 2.48 5.72 -7.44
CA ILE A 48 1.39 6.46 -8.09
C ILE A 48 0.34 5.48 -8.64
N ASP A 49 0.77 4.39 -9.28
CA ASP A 49 -0.13 3.37 -9.81
C ASP A 49 -0.97 2.73 -8.70
N CYS A 50 -0.38 2.47 -7.53
CA CYS A 50 -1.14 2.02 -6.35
C CYS A 50 -2.21 3.04 -5.95
N ALA A 51 -1.88 4.33 -5.89
CA ALA A 51 -2.82 5.39 -5.53
C ALA A 51 -3.99 5.49 -6.53
N VAL A 52 -3.70 5.38 -7.82
CA VAL A 52 -4.71 5.37 -8.89
C VAL A 52 -5.64 4.17 -8.72
N VAL A 53 -5.10 2.97 -8.55
CA VAL A 53 -5.89 1.75 -8.38
C VAL A 53 -6.74 1.80 -7.10
N MET A 54 -6.22 2.32 -5.97
CA MET A 54 -7.02 2.52 -4.75
C MET A 54 -8.25 3.38 -5.00
N LYS A 55 -8.09 4.47 -5.78
CA LYS A 55 -9.20 5.36 -6.15
C LYS A 55 -10.18 4.68 -7.10
N GLU A 56 -9.71 4.05 -8.16
CA GLU A 56 -10.53 3.36 -9.15
C GLU A 56 -11.36 2.23 -8.53
N LYS A 57 -10.82 1.57 -7.52
CA LYS A 57 -11.49 0.49 -6.78
C LYS A 57 -12.38 0.99 -5.63
N GLY A 58 -12.50 2.29 -5.45
CA GLY A 58 -13.37 2.89 -4.42
C GLY A 58 -12.90 2.67 -2.98
N ILE A 59 -11.63 2.33 -2.77
CA ILE A 59 -11.05 2.25 -1.41
C ILE A 59 -10.85 3.65 -0.86
N VAL A 60 -10.51 4.62 -1.73
CA VAL A 60 -10.28 6.02 -1.36
C VAL A 60 -11.15 6.93 -2.22
N SER A 61 -11.84 7.88 -1.59
CA SER A 61 -12.71 8.85 -2.27
C SER A 61 -11.99 10.15 -2.61
N THR A 62 -10.99 10.55 -1.84
CA THR A 62 -10.26 11.81 -1.97
C THR A 62 -8.94 11.65 -2.75
N PRO A 63 -8.39 12.73 -3.34
CA PRO A 63 -7.06 12.70 -3.92
C PRO A 63 -6.01 12.37 -2.84
N LEU A 64 -5.19 11.35 -3.11
CA LEU A 64 -4.16 10.87 -2.17
C LEU A 64 -2.92 11.76 -2.12
N ILE A 65 -2.71 12.57 -3.15
CA ILE A 65 -1.57 13.47 -3.28
C ILE A 65 -2.15 14.87 -3.45
N ASP A 66 -1.82 15.77 -2.53
CA ASP A 66 -2.24 17.15 -2.62
C ASP A 66 -1.51 17.89 -3.76
N VAL A 67 -2.07 19.04 -4.17
CA VAL A 67 -1.58 19.81 -5.32
C VAL A 67 -0.16 20.32 -5.09
N LEU A 68 0.19 20.70 -3.86
CA LEU A 68 1.53 21.23 -3.55
C LEU A 68 2.59 20.13 -3.68
N THR A 69 2.37 19.00 -3.03
CA THR A 69 3.27 17.84 -3.11
C THR A 69 3.45 17.34 -4.55
N ARG A 70 2.35 17.33 -5.33
CA ARG A 70 2.39 17.01 -6.76
C ARG A 70 3.27 17.97 -7.55
N ASN A 71 3.13 19.28 -7.31
CA ASN A 71 3.90 20.29 -8.02
C ASN A 71 5.40 20.22 -7.64
N GLU A 72 5.72 19.97 -6.37
CA GLU A 72 7.11 19.76 -5.93
C GLU A 72 7.74 18.53 -6.59
N LEU A 73 6.98 17.42 -6.69
CA LEU A 73 7.46 16.23 -7.38
C LEU A 73 7.71 16.49 -8.86
N LEU A 74 6.78 17.18 -9.53
CA LEU A 74 6.94 17.54 -10.94
C LEU A 74 8.14 18.45 -11.18
N ALA A 75 8.41 19.41 -10.30
CA ALA A 75 9.62 20.23 -10.37
C ALA A 75 10.88 19.37 -10.30
N CYS A 76 10.98 18.46 -9.32
CA CYS A 76 12.14 17.55 -9.19
C CYS A 76 12.30 16.63 -10.42
N ILE A 77 11.19 16.14 -11.00
CA ILE A 77 11.24 15.32 -12.23
C ILE A 77 11.78 16.15 -13.40
N ASN A 78 11.32 17.38 -13.55
CA ASN A 78 11.80 18.28 -14.60
C ASN A 78 13.28 18.62 -14.43
N ASP A 79 13.73 18.90 -13.21
CA ASP A 79 15.15 19.16 -12.90
C ASP A 79 16.03 17.95 -13.26
N CYS A 80 15.59 16.73 -12.93
CA CYS A 80 16.28 15.51 -13.36
C CYS A 80 16.29 15.38 -14.87
N GLY A 81 15.17 15.64 -15.56
CA GLY A 81 15.03 15.58 -17.02
C GLY A 81 15.96 16.57 -17.71
N ASN A 82 16.04 17.79 -17.23
CA ASN A 82 16.98 18.80 -17.71
C ASN A 82 18.43 18.35 -17.50
N GLY A 83 18.75 17.84 -16.30
CA GLY A 83 20.08 17.32 -15.98
C GLY A 83 20.48 16.14 -16.88
N VAL A 84 19.54 15.30 -17.30
CA VAL A 84 19.79 14.23 -18.28
C VAL A 84 20.05 14.82 -19.65
N SER A 85 19.23 15.75 -20.10
CA SER A 85 19.34 16.38 -21.45
C SER A 85 20.65 17.14 -21.63
N GLU A 86 21.13 17.79 -20.57
CA GLU A 86 22.35 18.60 -20.56
C GLU A 86 23.61 17.83 -20.14
N MET A 87 23.49 16.52 -19.85
CA MET A 87 24.56 15.69 -19.29
C MET A 87 25.12 16.23 -17.95
N GLN A 88 24.28 16.91 -17.17
CA GLN A 88 24.60 17.55 -15.89
C GLN A 88 23.87 16.92 -14.71
N LEU A 89 23.26 15.76 -14.88
CA LEU A 89 22.57 15.05 -13.80
C LEU A 89 23.52 14.75 -12.65
N THR A 90 23.13 15.14 -11.44
CA THR A 90 23.89 14.90 -10.22
C THR A 90 23.19 13.91 -9.30
N LEU A 91 23.96 13.23 -8.44
CA LEU A 91 23.42 12.37 -7.40
C LEU A 91 22.56 13.14 -6.40
N GLU A 92 22.83 14.43 -6.19
CA GLU A 92 22.06 15.29 -5.28
C GLU A 92 20.65 15.53 -5.81
N THR A 93 20.52 15.85 -7.11
CA THR A 93 19.22 16.03 -7.76
C THR A 93 18.38 14.77 -7.68
N VAL A 94 18.99 13.61 -7.92
CA VAL A 94 18.31 12.31 -7.82
C VAL A 94 17.92 11.98 -6.38
N LYS A 95 18.75 12.29 -5.39
CA LYS A 95 18.43 12.12 -3.97
C LYS A 95 17.25 12.99 -3.54
N LEU A 96 17.16 14.22 -4.05
CA LEU A 96 16.03 15.10 -3.78
C LEU A 96 14.74 14.49 -4.33
N LEU A 97 14.74 14.05 -5.59
CA LEU A 97 13.60 13.34 -6.21
C LEU A 97 13.20 12.12 -5.39
N LYS A 98 14.18 11.30 -4.97
CA LYS A 98 13.93 10.13 -4.13
C LYS A 98 13.28 10.51 -2.80
N SER A 99 13.78 11.53 -2.13
CA SER A 99 13.21 12.01 -0.85
C SER A 99 11.74 12.43 -1.00
N LYS A 100 11.38 13.10 -2.10
CA LYS A 100 9.98 13.46 -2.38
C LYS A 100 9.13 12.24 -2.69
N GLY A 101 9.66 11.29 -3.46
CA GLY A 101 8.99 10.01 -3.74
C GLY A 101 8.75 9.19 -2.46
N ASP A 102 9.72 9.09 -1.57
CA ASP A 102 9.62 8.37 -0.30
C ASP A 102 8.58 9.03 0.64
N ALA A 103 8.47 10.35 0.64
CA ALA A 103 7.46 11.09 1.39
C ALA A 103 6.04 10.74 0.89
N ILE A 104 5.83 10.72 -0.44
CA ILE A 104 4.56 10.32 -1.04
C ILE A 104 4.23 8.86 -0.72
N ALA A 105 5.21 7.95 -0.83
CA ALA A 105 5.01 6.54 -0.51
C ALA A 105 4.59 6.34 0.95
N THR A 106 5.18 7.12 1.87
CA THR A 106 4.81 7.10 3.29
C THR A 106 3.38 7.59 3.50
N GLN A 107 2.98 8.68 2.85
CA GLN A 107 1.63 9.21 2.92
C GLN A 107 0.61 8.20 2.38
N ILE A 108 0.86 7.61 1.21
CA ILE A 108 -0.01 6.59 0.62
C ILE A 108 -0.13 5.35 1.53
N LYS A 109 0.95 4.95 2.19
CA LYS A 109 0.92 3.83 3.15
C LYS A 109 0.03 4.13 4.37
N ILE A 110 0.07 5.35 4.90
CA ILE A 110 -0.79 5.78 6.02
C ILE A 110 -2.26 5.73 5.57
N VAL A 111 -2.56 6.38 4.44
CA VAL A 111 -3.93 6.41 3.91
C VAL A 111 -4.43 5.00 3.54
N TRP A 112 -3.55 4.14 2.98
CA TRP A 112 -3.90 2.74 2.72
C TRP A 112 -4.39 2.04 3.98
N ARG A 113 -3.64 2.14 5.08
CA ARG A 113 -4.00 1.47 6.33
C ARG A 113 -5.37 1.94 6.83
N ASP A 114 -5.58 3.24 6.87
CA ASP A 114 -6.80 3.84 7.42
C ASP A 114 -8.03 3.54 6.54
N GLU A 115 -7.91 3.68 5.24
CA GLU A 115 -9.05 3.50 4.32
C GLU A 115 -9.33 2.02 4.02
N ALA A 116 -8.30 1.17 3.93
CA ALA A 116 -8.49 -0.26 3.77
C ALA A 116 -9.11 -0.91 5.02
N GLU A 117 -8.76 -0.41 6.23
CA GLU A 117 -9.42 -0.80 7.47
C GLU A 117 -10.91 -0.46 7.41
N LYS A 118 -11.27 0.80 7.12
CA LYS A 118 -12.68 1.23 6.97
C LYS A 118 -13.43 0.43 5.92
N TYR A 119 -12.79 0.16 4.76
CA TYR A 119 -13.38 -0.60 3.67
C TYR A 119 -13.71 -2.04 4.06
N SER A 120 -12.90 -2.65 4.93
CA SER A 120 -13.02 -4.04 5.33
C SER A 120 -13.66 -4.27 6.70
N ASP A 121 -13.82 -3.23 7.51
CA ASP A 121 -14.25 -3.35 8.91
C ASP A 121 -15.63 -3.99 9.07
N GLY A 122 -16.61 -3.56 8.27
CA GLY A 122 -17.95 -4.17 8.27
C GLY A 122 -17.91 -5.68 7.98
N PRO A 123 -17.44 -6.11 6.81
CA PRO A 123 -17.33 -7.54 6.48
C PRO A 123 -16.50 -8.34 7.49
N LYS A 124 -15.38 -7.81 7.97
CA LYS A 124 -14.54 -8.44 8.99
C LYS A 124 -15.29 -8.63 10.32
N GLY A 125 -16.02 -7.62 10.75
CA GLY A 125 -16.87 -7.67 11.94
C GLY A 125 -17.96 -8.74 11.85
N TYR A 126 -18.66 -8.83 10.72
CA TYR A 126 -19.65 -9.87 10.47
C TYR A 126 -19.05 -11.27 10.42
N LEU A 127 -17.93 -11.47 9.70
CA LEU A 127 -17.23 -12.76 9.68
C LEU A 127 -16.84 -13.23 11.10
N SER A 128 -16.41 -12.30 11.94
CA SER A 128 -16.07 -12.61 13.33
C SER A 128 -17.28 -13.07 14.13
N MET A 129 -18.46 -12.47 13.88
CA MET A 129 -19.71 -12.85 14.56
C MET A 129 -20.25 -14.22 14.11
N ILE A 130 -20.21 -14.49 12.79
CA ILE A 130 -20.77 -15.72 12.24
C ILE A 130 -19.78 -16.87 12.19
N GLY A 131 -18.47 -16.60 12.29
CA GLY A 131 -17.40 -17.61 12.16
C GLY A 131 -17.50 -18.72 13.20
N GLY A 132 -17.99 -18.43 14.40
CA GLY A 132 -18.25 -19.43 15.44
C GLY A 132 -19.50 -20.29 15.19
N LEU A 133 -20.36 -19.87 14.28
CA LEU A 133 -21.66 -20.52 13.96
C LEU A 133 -21.62 -21.31 12.65
N SER A 134 -20.71 -20.98 11.75
CA SER A 134 -20.58 -21.60 10.44
C SER A 134 -19.87 -22.96 10.50
N ASP A 135 -20.28 -23.92 9.66
CA ASP A 135 -19.50 -25.13 9.39
C ASP A 135 -18.15 -24.80 8.75
N ASP A 136 -18.09 -23.66 8.03
CA ASP A 136 -16.89 -23.07 7.44
C ASP A 136 -16.16 -22.08 8.41
N SER A 137 -16.22 -22.34 9.72
CA SER A 137 -15.57 -21.46 10.72
C SER A 137 -14.08 -21.22 10.42
N ASN A 138 -13.38 -22.22 9.88
CA ASN A 138 -11.99 -22.10 9.45
C ASN A 138 -11.85 -21.15 8.26
N ARG A 139 -12.79 -21.14 7.32
CA ARG A 139 -12.79 -20.25 6.15
C ARG A 139 -13.06 -18.80 6.56
N ALA A 140 -14.04 -18.56 7.43
CA ALA A 140 -14.31 -17.23 7.98
C ALA A 140 -13.11 -16.67 8.74
N LYS A 141 -12.47 -17.49 9.58
CA LYS A 141 -11.24 -17.12 10.28
C LYS A 141 -10.10 -16.83 9.31
N HIS A 142 -9.85 -17.70 8.34
CA HIS A 142 -8.82 -17.50 7.32
C HIS A 142 -9.02 -16.19 6.53
N LEU A 143 -10.26 -15.85 6.15
CA LEU A 143 -10.57 -14.60 5.48
C LEU A 143 -10.31 -13.40 6.38
N THR A 144 -10.73 -13.44 7.64
CA THR A 144 -10.48 -12.38 8.61
C THR A 144 -8.96 -12.14 8.79
N ASP A 145 -8.18 -13.21 8.93
CA ASP A 145 -6.73 -13.13 9.07
C ASP A 145 -6.08 -12.59 7.79
N SER A 146 -6.54 -13.04 6.61
CA SER A 146 -6.04 -12.58 5.29
C SER A 146 -6.32 -11.12 5.05
N ILE A 147 -7.52 -10.63 5.38
CA ILE A 147 -7.89 -9.21 5.32
C ILE A 147 -6.96 -8.41 6.24
N THR A 148 -6.84 -8.83 7.50
CA THR A 148 -6.01 -8.15 8.51
C THR A 148 -4.54 -8.06 8.10
N GLN A 149 -3.97 -9.15 7.60
CA GLN A 149 -2.58 -9.17 7.11
C GLN A 149 -2.39 -8.28 5.88
N THR A 150 -3.37 -8.28 4.96
CA THR A 150 -3.32 -7.46 3.75
C THR A 150 -3.36 -5.97 4.07
N VAL A 151 -4.25 -5.55 4.98
CA VAL A 151 -4.37 -4.16 5.44
C VAL A 151 -3.11 -3.70 6.21
N ALA A 152 -2.54 -4.56 7.05
CA ALA A 152 -1.30 -4.25 7.80
C ALA A 152 -0.07 -4.14 6.90
N GLY A 153 -0.09 -4.75 5.71
CA GLY A 153 1.01 -4.78 4.76
C GLY A 153 1.24 -3.44 4.04
N ASN A 154 2.25 -3.43 3.16
CA ASN A 154 2.48 -2.29 2.28
C ASN A 154 1.48 -2.31 1.11
N PRO A 155 0.97 -1.13 0.69
CA PRO A 155 0.12 -1.03 -0.47
C PRO A 155 0.86 -1.51 -1.72
N SER A 156 0.18 -2.32 -2.51
CA SER A 156 0.59 -2.75 -3.84
C SER A 156 -0.66 -3.09 -4.64
N ILE A 157 -0.58 -3.07 -5.96
CA ILE A 157 -1.71 -3.45 -6.82
C ILE A 157 -2.21 -4.86 -6.46
N LYS A 158 -1.29 -5.78 -6.14
CA LYS A 158 -1.63 -7.12 -5.69
C LYS A 158 -2.38 -7.11 -4.36
N ALA A 159 -1.91 -6.35 -3.36
CA ALA A 159 -2.56 -6.24 -2.06
C ALA A 159 -3.96 -5.64 -2.18
N ILE A 160 -4.12 -4.59 -3.01
CA ILE A 160 -5.41 -3.95 -3.29
C ILE A 160 -6.39 -4.96 -3.88
N ASN A 161 -5.99 -5.69 -4.94
CA ASN A 161 -6.86 -6.68 -5.58
C ASN A 161 -7.18 -7.85 -4.64
N SER A 162 -6.23 -8.30 -3.83
CA SER A 162 -6.46 -9.33 -2.82
C SER A 162 -7.48 -8.88 -1.78
N LEU A 163 -7.37 -7.66 -1.25
CA LEU A 163 -8.33 -7.11 -0.30
C LEU A 163 -9.75 -7.09 -0.87
N ILE A 164 -9.91 -6.63 -2.11
CA ILE A 164 -11.22 -6.58 -2.79
C ILE A 164 -11.81 -7.99 -2.93
N SER A 165 -10.98 -8.96 -3.34
CA SER A 165 -11.40 -10.35 -3.48
C SER A 165 -11.84 -10.93 -2.14
N TYR A 166 -11.07 -10.73 -1.07
CA TYR A 166 -11.42 -11.24 0.26
C TYR A 166 -12.68 -10.58 0.82
N VAL A 167 -12.86 -9.27 0.62
CA VAL A 167 -14.08 -8.56 1.04
C VAL A 167 -15.29 -9.03 0.23
N ALA A 168 -15.15 -9.29 -1.07
CA ALA A 168 -16.23 -9.84 -1.89
C ALA A 168 -16.61 -11.25 -1.44
N GLU A 169 -15.64 -12.11 -1.15
CA GLU A 169 -15.87 -13.46 -0.61
C GLU A 169 -16.54 -13.40 0.76
N ALA A 170 -16.07 -12.49 1.63
CA ALA A 170 -16.68 -12.26 2.94
C ALA A 170 -18.17 -11.88 2.82
N LYS A 171 -18.50 -10.96 1.90
CA LYS A 171 -19.90 -10.57 1.62
C LYS A 171 -20.72 -11.75 1.16
N GLN A 172 -20.21 -12.61 0.25
CA GLN A 172 -20.93 -13.80 -0.19
C GLN A 172 -21.26 -14.75 0.98
N ILE A 173 -20.32 -14.93 1.92
CA ILE A 173 -20.58 -15.75 3.11
C ILE A 173 -21.66 -15.10 3.98
N ILE A 174 -21.57 -13.79 4.21
CA ILE A 174 -22.53 -13.04 5.05
C ILE A 174 -23.94 -13.11 4.46
N ASP A 175 -24.07 -12.93 3.14
CA ASP A 175 -25.35 -12.95 2.43
C ASP A 175 -26.08 -14.29 2.57
N GLN A 176 -25.36 -15.41 2.72
CA GLN A 176 -25.95 -16.74 2.96
C GLN A 176 -26.69 -16.83 4.31
N PHE A 177 -26.34 -15.97 5.26
CA PHE A 177 -27.00 -15.96 6.58
C PHE A 177 -28.29 -15.15 6.62
N SER A 178 -28.58 -14.33 5.60
CA SER A 178 -29.82 -13.51 5.50
C SER A 178 -30.06 -12.69 6.79
N LEU A 179 -29.05 -11.92 7.20
CA LEU A 179 -29.06 -11.19 8.46
C LEU A 179 -30.07 -10.03 8.42
N SER A 180 -31.09 -10.07 9.30
CA SER A 180 -31.91 -8.89 9.60
C SER A 180 -31.26 -8.05 10.70
N PRO A 181 -31.64 -6.76 10.86
CA PRO A 181 -31.11 -5.93 11.94
C PRO A 181 -31.26 -6.54 13.35
N GLU A 182 -32.36 -7.25 13.59
CA GLU A 182 -32.63 -7.94 14.85
C GLU A 182 -31.63 -9.10 15.07
N ILE A 183 -31.35 -9.87 14.01
CA ILE A 183 -30.39 -10.97 14.04
C ILE A 183 -28.96 -10.43 14.23
N GLU A 184 -28.62 -9.33 13.55
CA GLU A 184 -27.33 -8.68 13.72
C GLU A 184 -27.08 -8.22 15.18
N ASP A 185 -28.07 -7.58 15.80
CA ASP A 185 -27.98 -7.15 17.20
C ASP A 185 -27.87 -8.33 18.16
N PHE A 186 -28.59 -9.40 17.91
CA PHE A 186 -28.45 -10.64 18.64
C PHE A 186 -27.04 -11.20 18.54
N LEU A 187 -26.49 -11.32 17.31
CA LEU A 187 -25.13 -11.82 17.10
C LEU A 187 -24.05 -10.94 17.73
N LYS A 188 -24.21 -9.62 17.74
CA LYS A 188 -23.33 -8.70 18.47
C LYS A 188 -23.35 -8.98 19.98
N ARG A 189 -24.50 -9.28 20.54
CA ARG A 189 -24.61 -9.66 21.97
C ARG A 189 -24.00 -11.02 22.25
N VAL A 190 -24.18 -11.98 21.34
CA VAL A 190 -23.54 -13.31 21.45
C VAL A 190 -22.01 -13.18 21.41
N SER A 191 -21.47 -12.45 20.46
CA SER A 191 -20.02 -12.28 20.30
C SER A 191 -19.39 -11.55 21.51
N SER A 192 -20.11 -10.60 22.11
CA SER A 192 -19.70 -9.90 23.32
C SER A 192 -20.03 -10.63 24.63
N GLN A 193 -20.52 -11.88 24.55
CA GLN A 193 -20.97 -12.70 25.69
C GLN A 193 -22.06 -12.04 26.59
N ARG A 194 -22.87 -11.17 25.98
CA ARG A 194 -23.96 -10.45 26.63
C ARG A 194 -25.34 -10.97 26.28
N ALA A 195 -25.43 -11.95 25.38
CA ALA A 195 -26.70 -12.54 24.99
C ALA A 195 -27.30 -13.36 26.14
N THR A 196 -28.57 -13.20 26.32
CA THR A 196 -29.40 -13.90 27.33
C THR A 196 -30.52 -14.67 26.64
N VAL A 197 -31.23 -15.52 27.38
CA VAL A 197 -32.42 -16.24 26.87
C VAL A 197 -33.52 -15.28 26.43
N LEU A 198 -33.59 -14.11 27.04
CA LEU A 198 -34.58 -13.07 26.70
C LEU A 198 -34.37 -12.46 25.34
N ASP A 199 -33.15 -12.59 24.77
CA ASP A 199 -32.82 -12.14 23.43
C ASP A 199 -33.28 -13.12 22.34
N LEU A 200 -33.78 -14.33 22.70
CA LEU A 200 -34.28 -15.34 21.81
C LEU A 200 -35.72 -15.07 21.38
N THR A 201 -35.94 -14.07 20.56
CA THR A 201 -37.24 -13.78 19.97
C THR A 201 -37.74 -14.90 19.05
N PRO A 202 -39.03 -14.99 18.71
CA PRO A 202 -39.55 -15.96 17.76
C PRO A 202 -38.84 -15.90 16.39
N ASN A 203 -38.48 -14.70 15.91
CA ASN A 203 -37.77 -14.50 14.65
C ASN A 203 -36.34 -15.07 14.72
N ILE A 204 -35.62 -14.80 15.78
CA ILE A 204 -34.29 -15.34 16.03
C ILE A 204 -34.32 -16.86 16.14
N MET A 205 -35.29 -17.41 16.85
CA MET A 205 -35.48 -18.85 16.97
C MET A 205 -35.79 -19.52 15.62
N ALA A 206 -36.62 -18.87 14.78
CA ALA A 206 -36.92 -19.35 13.44
C ALA A 206 -35.68 -19.36 12.56
N TRP A 207 -34.91 -18.26 12.58
CA TRP A 207 -33.67 -18.13 11.85
C TRP A 207 -32.61 -19.16 12.29
N LEU A 208 -32.43 -19.38 13.60
CA LEU A 208 -31.52 -20.39 14.14
C LEU A 208 -31.88 -21.80 13.68
N LYS A 209 -33.18 -22.12 13.59
CA LYS A 209 -33.67 -23.41 13.08
C LYS A 209 -33.41 -23.53 11.58
N GLU A 210 -33.74 -22.48 10.80
CA GLU A 210 -33.55 -22.46 9.34
C GLU A 210 -32.08 -22.69 8.97
N LYS A 211 -31.17 -22.04 9.68
CA LYS A 211 -29.71 -22.14 9.44
C LYS A 211 -29.05 -23.33 10.17
N ALA A 212 -29.82 -24.20 10.83
CA ALA A 212 -29.34 -25.35 11.64
C ALA A 212 -28.31 -24.96 12.72
N LEU A 213 -28.45 -23.75 13.27
CA LEU A 213 -27.49 -23.18 14.23
C LEU A 213 -27.89 -23.39 15.71
N SER A 214 -29.08 -23.93 15.97
CA SER A 214 -29.62 -24.09 17.34
C SER A 214 -28.73 -24.91 18.28
N GLN A 215 -27.96 -25.85 17.75
CA GLN A 215 -27.02 -26.69 18.51
C GLN A 215 -25.64 -26.06 18.71
N LYS A 216 -25.29 -25.07 17.92
CA LYS A 216 -23.97 -24.43 17.94
C LYS A 216 -23.89 -23.24 18.88
N LEU A 217 -25.06 -22.69 19.24
CA LEU A 217 -25.16 -21.52 20.08
C LEU A 217 -25.05 -21.91 21.57
N LYS A 218 -24.03 -21.41 22.24
CA LYS A 218 -23.87 -21.56 23.70
C LYS A 218 -24.24 -20.24 24.37
N ILE A 219 -25.45 -20.17 24.92
CA ILE A 219 -25.87 -19.04 25.74
C ILE A 219 -25.58 -19.40 27.20
N LYS A 220 -24.87 -18.55 27.92
CA LYS A 220 -24.67 -18.71 29.36
C LYS A 220 -25.94 -18.25 30.11
N PHE A 221 -26.40 -19.08 31.01
CA PHE A 221 -27.47 -18.75 31.95
C PHE A 221 -26.90 -17.98 33.13
#